data_19a430aa59a20e0d49af40efcfe8fc9d
#
_entry.id   19a430aa59a20e0d49af40efcfe8fc9d
#
_cell.length_a   1.000
_cell.length_b   1.000
_cell.length_c   1.000
_cell.angle_alpha   90.00
_cell.angle_beta   90.00
_cell.angle_gamma   90.00
#
_symmetry.space_group_name_H-M   'P 1'
#
loop_
_entity.id
_entity.type
_entity.pdbx_description
1 polymer ?
#
loop_
_entity_poly.entity_id
_entity_poly.type
_entity_poly.pdbx_seq_one_letter_code
_entity_poly.pdbx_strand_id
1 'polypeptide(L)'
;MFYRKYGPEKVNLSIVGLGGIVVKDTSLKESENIINFAYENGVNYFDVAPGYGNAQELMGPGINKIRDNVFLACKTNKRDSAGSENELNDSLSKLKTDYFDLYQLHGMKTEDDFLKVSSTDGALKTLFKAKKDGRVKHIGFSCHSVKVANLLLDNFEFDSILFPVNWALILKNNFGTEVIKKCNDNNVSVLALKCMA
;
A
#
# COMPACT_ATOMS: atom_id res chain seq x y z
N MET A 1 5.17 2.48 21.12
CA MET A 1 5.09 2.81 19.68
C MET A 1 4.67 4.26 19.49
N PHE A 2 5.26 4.98 18.53
CA PHE A 2 4.77 6.30 18.12
C PHE A 2 3.83 6.15 16.92
N TYR A 3 2.91 7.13 16.78
CA TYR A 3 1.88 7.12 15.74
C TYR A 3 1.87 8.44 14.96
N ARG A 4 1.45 8.38 13.69
CA ARG A 4 1.23 9.54 12.81
C ARG A 4 -0.16 9.47 12.19
N LYS A 5 -0.71 10.63 11.86
CA LYS A 5 -1.99 10.74 11.17
C LYS A 5 -1.85 10.36 9.70
N TYR A 6 -2.79 9.58 9.22
CA TYR A 6 -2.90 9.12 7.83
C TYR A 6 -4.28 9.46 7.27
N GLY A 7 -4.30 9.88 6.03
CA GLY A 7 -5.52 10.12 5.27
C GLY A 7 -6.37 11.29 5.77
N PRO A 8 -7.47 11.59 5.07
CA PRO A 8 -8.38 12.67 5.43
C PRO A 8 -9.08 12.43 6.79
N GLU A 9 -9.34 11.17 7.15
CA GLU A 9 -9.94 10.78 8.44
C GLU A 9 -8.94 10.82 9.61
N LYS A 10 -7.68 11.13 9.34
CA LYS A 10 -6.62 11.24 10.34
C LYS A 10 -6.44 9.98 11.20
N VAL A 11 -6.49 8.80 10.55
CA VAL A 11 -6.26 7.51 11.20
C VAL A 11 -4.87 7.49 11.84
N ASN A 12 -4.76 7.01 13.07
CA ASN A 12 -3.46 6.87 13.75
C ASN A 12 -2.75 5.61 13.25
N LEU A 13 -1.70 5.77 12.47
CA LEU A 13 -0.83 4.66 12.07
C LEU A 13 0.47 4.66 12.87
N SER A 14 0.92 3.47 13.27
CA SER A 14 2.26 3.28 13.83
C SER A 14 3.32 3.74 12.82
N ILE A 15 4.37 4.42 13.30
CA ILE A 15 5.46 4.90 12.43
C ILE A 15 6.28 3.76 11.82
N VAL A 16 6.16 2.56 12.38
CA VAL A 16 6.72 1.32 11.82
C VAL A 16 5.56 0.47 11.33
N GLY A 17 5.63 0.03 10.07
CA GLY A 17 4.70 -0.91 9.49
C GLY A 17 5.36 -2.28 9.28
N LEU A 18 4.57 -3.36 9.36
CA LEU A 18 5.02 -4.69 8.99
C LEU A 18 4.80 -4.94 7.50
N GLY A 19 5.88 -5.07 6.75
CA GLY A 19 5.82 -5.53 5.36
C GLY A 19 5.66 -7.05 5.28
N GLY A 20 4.60 -7.52 4.63
CA GLY A 20 4.29 -8.96 4.52
C GLY A 20 5.38 -9.82 3.86
N ILE A 21 6.32 -9.21 3.17
CA ILE A 21 7.49 -9.93 2.62
C ILE A 21 8.27 -10.71 3.69
N VAL A 22 8.24 -10.28 4.95
CA VAL A 22 8.99 -10.92 6.05
C VAL A 22 8.44 -12.30 6.41
N VAL A 23 7.20 -12.61 6.07
CA VAL A 23 6.59 -13.93 6.32
C VAL A 23 6.61 -14.84 5.10
N LYS A 24 7.16 -14.36 3.99
CA LYS A 24 7.32 -15.18 2.78
C LYS A 24 8.14 -16.44 3.09
N ASP A 25 7.63 -17.59 2.65
CA ASP A 25 8.27 -18.90 2.77
C ASP A 25 8.51 -19.35 4.24
N THR A 26 7.87 -18.72 5.23
CA THR A 26 7.86 -19.19 6.61
C THR A 26 6.79 -20.27 6.83
N SER A 27 6.72 -20.86 8.02
CA SER A 27 5.59 -21.68 8.41
C SER A 27 4.39 -20.81 8.82
N LEU A 28 3.17 -21.34 8.74
CA LEU A 28 1.97 -20.64 9.21
C LEU A 28 2.10 -20.21 10.68
N LYS A 29 2.63 -21.08 11.55
CA LYS A 29 2.84 -20.78 12.97
C LYS A 29 3.83 -19.63 13.16
N GLU A 30 4.90 -19.60 12.39
CA GLU A 30 5.90 -18.54 12.46
C GLU A 30 5.33 -17.21 11.98
N SER A 31 4.56 -17.22 10.87
CA SER A 31 3.85 -16.03 10.37
C SER A 31 2.89 -15.48 11.43
N GLU A 32 2.08 -16.33 12.07
CA GLU A 32 1.18 -15.90 13.15
C GLU A 32 1.96 -15.30 14.33
N ASN A 33 3.09 -15.92 14.74
CA ASN A 33 3.93 -15.39 15.80
C ASN A 33 4.51 -14.00 15.45
N ILE A 34 4.98 -13.81 14.22
CA ILE A 34 5.51 -12.52 13.74
C ILE A 34 4.42 -11.45 13.78
N ILE A 35 3.22 -11.76 13.28
CA ILE A 35 2.09 -10.84 13.26
C ILE A 35 1.66 -10.46 14.69
N ASN A 36 1.49 -11.45 15.56
CA ASN A 36 1.11 -11.23 16.95
C ASN A 36 2.17 -10.39 17.69
N PHE A 37 3.45 -10.73 17.54
CA PHE A 37 4.53 -9.96 18.14
C PHE A 37 4.53 -8.51 17.69
N ALA A 38 4.36 -8.25 16.39
CA ALA A 38 4.29 -6.88 15.87
C ALA A 38 3.08 -6.13 16.46
N TYR A 39 1.91 -6.75 16.45
CA TYR A 39 0.68 -6.16 16.97
C TYR A 39 0.77 -5.85 18.48
N GLU A 40 1.24 -6.80 19.30
CA GLU A 40 1.42 -6.64 20.75
C GLU A 40 2.44 -5.53 21.10
N ASN A 41 3.39 -5.26 20.20
CA ASN A 41 4.33 -4.14 20.31
C ASN A 41 3.81 -2.83 19.69
N GLY A 42 2.53 -2.77 19.34
CA GLY A 42 1.83 -1.56 18.90
C GLY A 42 1.95 -1.25 17.41
N VAL A 43 2.40 -2.20 16.58
CA VAL A 43 2.31 -2.06 15.12
C VAL A 43 0.86 -2.29 14.70
N ASN A 44 0.25 -1.29 14.05
CA ASN A 44 -1.10 -1.40 13.51
C ASN A 44 -1.17 -1.19 11.99
N TYR A 45 -0.05 -1.00 11.31
CA TYR A 45 0.03 -0.90 9.86
C TYR A 45 0.70 -2.16 9.28
N PHE A 46 -0.05 -2.91 8.48
CA PHE A 46 0.38 -4.13 7.80
C PHE A 46 0.24 -3.93 6.29
N ASP A 47 1.27 -4.28 5.53
CA ASP A 47 1.35 -4.04 4.10
C ASP A 47 1.79 -5.31 3.36
N VAL A 48 1.02 -5.76 2.38
CA VAL A 48 1.31 -6.98 1.61
C VAL A 48 1.00 -6.77 0.11
N ALA A 49 1.45 -7.67 -0.72
CA ALA A 49 1.17 -7.65 -2.16
C ALA A 49 1.11 -9.06 -2.74
N PRO A 50 0.34 -9.28 -3.84
CA PRO A 50 0.31 -10.56 -4.56
C PRO A 50 1.70 -11.04 -5.02
N GLY A 51 2.61 -10.10 -5.33
CA GLY A 51 3.98 -10.40 -5.74
C GLY A 51 4.91 -10.89 -4.63
N TYR A 52 4.43 -11.05 -3.39
CA TYR A 52 5.25 -11.51 -2.24
C TYR A 52 5.14 -13.02 -2.01
N GLY A 53 5.04 -13.82 -3.10
CA GLY A 53 4.95 -15.27 -3.01
C GLY A 53 3.70 -15.72 -2.23
N ASN A 54 3.88 -16.55 -1.21
CA ASN A 54 2.80 -17.09 -0.37
C ASN A 54 2.48 -16.22 0.86
N ALA A 55 2.97 -14.97 0.91
CA ALA A 55 2.82 -14.11 2.09
C ALA A 55 1.36 -13.81 2.44
N GLN A 56 0.48 -13.66 1.44
CA GLN A 56 -0.95 -13.38 1.69
C GLN A 56 -1.65 -14.53 2.39
N GLU A 57 -1.41 -15.76 1.94
CA GLU A 57 -1.97 -16.97 2.55
C GLU A 57 -1.47 -17.19 3.97
N LEU A 58 -0.19 -16.88 4.21
CA LEU A 58 0.44 -17.03 5.53
C LEU A 58 -0.02 -15.94 6.51
N MET A 59 -0.25 -14.70 6.01
CA MET A 59 -0.74 -13.60 6.85
C MET A 59 -2.23 -13.73 7.19
N GLY A 60 -3.04 -14.28 6.29
CA GLY A 60 -4.50 -14.30 6.42
C GLY A 60 -5.02 -14.74 7.77
N PRO A 61 -4.63 -15.92 8.31
CA PRO A 61 -5.11 -16.39 9.61
C PRO A 61 -4.74 -15.49 10.79
N GLY A 62 -3.54 -14.92 10.80
CA GLY A 62 -3.09 -14.00 11.85
C GLY A 62 -3.81 -12.66 11.79
N ILE A 63 -3.90 -12.08 10.59
CA ILE A 63 -4.59 -10.79 10.35
C ILE A 63 -6.08 -10.91 10.67
N ASN A 64 -6.74 -11.98 10.28
CA ASN A 64 -8.18 -12.16 10.54
C ASN A 64 -8.53 -12.04 12.03
N LYS A 65 -7.65 -12.53 12.93
CA LYS A 65 -7.86 -12.45 14.38
C LYS A 65 -7.83 -11.03 14.94
N ILE A 66 -7.14 -10.11 14.27
CA ILE A 66 -6.92 -8.74 14.74
C ILE A 66 -7.44 -7.69 13.75
N ARG A 67 -8.21 -8.12 12.73
CA ARG A 67 -8.58 -7.31 11.55
C ARG A 67 -9.16 -5.95 11.90
N ASP A 68 -10.02 -5.87 12.88
CA ASP A 68 -10.71 -4.62 13.27
C ASP A 68 -9.79 -3.61 13.98
N ASN A 69 -8.62 -4.07 14.44
CA ASN A 69 -7.66 -3.25 15.19
C ASN A 69 -6.45 -2.80 14.37
N VAL A 70 -6.38 -3.21 13.09
CA VAL A 70 -5.23 -2.95 12.24
C VAL A 70 -5.62 -2.29 10.93
N PHE A 71 -4.72 -1.52 10.38
CA PHE A 71 -4.80 -0.94 9.06
C PHE A 71 -4.08 -1.89 8.08
N LEU A 72 -4.84 -2.54 7.22
CA LEU A 72 -4.34 -3.51 6.26
C LEU A 72 -4.26 -2.88 4.87
N ALA A 73 -3.05 -2.80 4.33
CA ALA A 73 -2.78 -2.35 2.98
C ALA A 73 -2.45 -3.53 2.06
N CYS A 74 -3.03 -3.51 0.86
CA CYS A 74 -2.69 -4.45 -0.20
C CYS A 74 -2.46 -3.73 -1.53
N LYS A 75 -2.06 -4.46 -2.58
CA LYS A 75 -1.68 -3.87 -3.86
C LYS A 75 -2.16 -4.70 -5.04
N THR A 76 -2.19 -4.09 -6.23
CA THR A 76 -2.31 -4.81 -7.49
C THR A 76 -1.09 -4.62 -8.38
N ASN A 77 -0.60 -5.72 -8.96
CA ASN A 77 0.45 -5.68 -9.99
C ASN A 77 -0.13 -5.47 -11.40
N LYS A 78 -1.44 -5.62 -11.55
CA LYS A 78 -2.11 -5.49 -12.85
C LYS A 78 -2.29 -4.03 -13.23
N ARG A 79 -2.31 -3.80 -14.54
CA ARG A 79 -2.49 -2.45 -15.12
C ARG A 79 -3.87 -2.29 -15.75
N ASP A 80 -4.56 -3.39 -16.02
CA ASP A 80 -5.92 -3.42 -16.54
C ASP A 80 -6.97 -3.66 -15.44
N SER A 81 -8.21 -3.27 -15.71
CA SER A 81 -9.28 -3.35 -14.70
C SER A 81 -9.69 -4.78 -14.38
N ALA A 82 -9.76 -5.67 -15.37
CA ALA A 82 -10.18 -7.05 -15.15
C ALA A 82 -9.15 -7.82 -14.31
N GLY A 83 -7.87 -7.69 -14.66
CA GLY A 83 -6.78 -8.29 -13.89
C GLY A 83 -6.70 -7.73 -12.46
N SER A 84 -6.88 -6.41 -12.30
CA SER A 84 -6.87 -5.75 -10.99
C SER A 84 -8.07 -6.18 -10.12
N GLU A 85 -9.26 -6.34 -10.69
CA GLU A 85 -10.45 -6.85 -9.99
C GLU A 85 -10.24 -8.29 -9.51
N ASN A 86 -9.66 -9.14 -10.36
CA ASN A 86 -9.34 -10.52 -10.00
C ASN A 86 -8.29 -10.58 -8.87
N GLU A 87 -7.20 -9.78 -8.95
CA GLU A 87 -6.20 -9.73 -7.88
C GLU A 87 -6.77 -9.18 -6.57
N LEU A 88 -7.67 -8.20 -6.62
CA LEU A 88 -8.33 -7.67 -5.42
C LEU A 88 -9.14 -8.77 -4.72
N ASN A 89 -9.99 -9.48 -5.46
CA ASN A 89 -10.85 -10.52 -4.90
C ASN A 89 -10.03 -11.72 -4.39
N ASP A 90 -8.99 -12.14 -5.10
CA ASP A 90 -8.06 -13.19 -4.67
C ASP A 90 -7.34 -12.78 -3.36
N SER A 91 -6.85 -11.54 -3.30
CA SER A 91 -6.18 -11.01 -2.11
C SER A 91 -7.11 -10.92 -0.89
N LEU A 92 -8.36 -10.49 -1.06
CA LEU A 92 -9.38 -10.49 0.01
C LEU A 92 -9.59 -11.90 0.55
N SER A 93 -9.74 -12.89 -0.35
CA SER A 93 -9.92 -14.30 0.01
C SER A 93 -8.71 -14.86 0.77
N LYS A 94 -7.49 -14.65 0.28
CA LYS A 94 -6.25 -15.14 0.89
C LYS A 94 -6.00 -14.52 2.26
N LEU A 95 -6.27 -13.24 2.42
CA LEU A 95 -6.11 -12.50 3.66
C LEU A 95 -7.28 -12.66 4.62
N LYS A 96 -8.34 -13.38 4.22
CA LYS A 96 -9.53 -13.68 5.03
C LYS A 96 -10.20 -12.41 5.58
N THR A 97 -10.42 -11.44 4.71
CA THR A 97 -11.02 -10.14 5.03
C THR A 97 -11.96 -9.71 3.91
N ASP A 98 -12.97 -8.92 4.24
CA ASP A 98 -13.94 -8.39 3.28
C ASP A 98 -13.53 -7.02 2.71
N TYR A 99 -12.53 -6.38 3.31
CA TYR A 99 -12.07 -5.05 2.88
C TYR A 99 -10.59 -4.82 3.16
N PHE A 100 -9.99 -3.91 2.41
CA PHE A 100 -8.69 -3.30 2.71
C PHE A 100 -8.86 -1.86 3.20
N ASP A 101 -8.04 -1.45 4.15
CA ASP A 101 -7.97 -0.03 4.53
C ASP A 101 -7.29 0.79 3.42
N LEU A 102 -6.29 0.21 2.74
CA LEU A 102 -5.62 0.83 1.60
C LEU A 102 -5.37 -0.19 0.48
N TYR A 103 -5.74 0.18 -0.76
CA TYR A 103 -5.39 -0.61 -1.93
C TYR A 103 -4.60 0.23 -2.93
N GLN A 104 -3.48 -0.30 -3.44
CA GLN A 104 -2.49 0.49 -4.16
C GLN A 104 -2.15 -0.09 -5.53
N LEU A 105 -1.90 0.78 -6.52
CA LEU A 105 -1.17 0.40 -7.72
C LEU A 105 0.28 0.07 -7.32
N HIS A 106 0.76 -1.13 -7.62
CA HIS A 106 2.07 -1.60 -7.17
C HIS A 106 3.18 -1.22 -8.15
N GLY A 107 4.22 -0.57 -7.65
CA GLY A 107 5.48 -0.40 -8.37
C GLY A 107 5.37 0.36 -9.69
N MET A 108 4.69 1.48 -9.70
CA MET A 108 4.59 2.36 -10.85
C MET A 108 5.97 2.89 -11.23
N LYS A 109 6.45 2.64 -12.47
CA LYS A 109 7.83 2.92 -12.88
C LYS A 109 7.95 3.74 -14.15
N THR A 110 7.06 3.53 -15.10
CA THR A 110 7.15 4.07 -16.46
C THR A 110 5.91 4.89 -16.84
N GLU A 111 6.05 5.75 -17.82
CA GLU A 111 4.91 6.45 -18.42
C GLU A 111 3.91 5.48 -19.09
N ASP A 112 4.40 4.35 -19.60
CA ASP A 112 3.55 3.27 -20.11
C ASP A 112 2.68 2.65 -19.00
N ASP A 113 3.24 2.46 -17.80
CA ASP A 113 2.44 2.09 -16.62
C ASP A 113 1.31 3.11 -16.36
N PHE A 114 1.65 4.41 -16.39
CA PHE A 114 0.67 5.47 -16.21
C PHE A 114 -0.43 5.41 -17.27
N LEU A 115 -0.06 5.34 -18.56
CA LEU A 115 -1.02 5.27 -19.66
C LEU A 115 -1.95 4.05 -19.55
N LYS A 116 -1.41 2.89 -19.17
CA LYS A 116 -2.20 1.66 -19.00
C LYS A 116 -3.20 1.77 -17.85
N VAL A 117 -2.75 2.22 -16.66
CA VAL A 117 -3.65 2.29 -15.49
C VAL A 117 -4.72 3.36 -15.63
N SER A 118 -4.44 4.42 -16.39
CA SER A 118 -5.34 5.55 -16.63
C SER A 118 -6.27 5.38 -17.84
N SER A 119 -6.08 4.32 -18.63
CA SER A 119 -6.96 4.01 -19.77
C SER A 119 -8.39 3.68 -19.31
N THR A 120 -9.34 3.69 -20.26
CA THR A 120 -10.76 3.39 -20.01
C THR A 120 -10.96 2.05 -19.28
N ASP A 121 -10.12 1.05 -19.57
CA ASP A 121 -10.11 -0.26 -18.94
C ASP A 121 -8.87 -0.48 -18.05
N GLY A 122 -8.29 0.61 -17.56
CA GLY A 122 -7.14 0.60 -16.67
C GLY A 122 -7.49 0.23 -15.22
N ALA A 123 -6.46 -0.14 -14.46
CA ALA A 123 -6.62 -0.59 -13.07
C ALA A 123 -7.24 0.49 -12.15
N LEU A 124 -7.10 1.78 -12.45
CA LEU A 124 -7.75 2.85 -11.68
C LEU A 124 -9.26 2.72 -11.64
N LYS A 125 -9.88 2.23 -12.72
CA LYS A 125 -11.34 1.93 -12.74
C LYS A 125 -11.73 0.97 -11.61
N THR A 126 -10.94 -0.07 -11.39
CA THR A 126 -11.15 -1.02 -10.28
C THR A 126 -10.93 -0.37 -8.92
N LEU A 127 -9.87 0.42 -8.73
CA LEU A 127 -9.60 1.08 -7.45
C LEU A 127 -10.76 2.01 -7.07
N PHE A 128 -11.21 2.86 -7.98
CA PHE A 128 -12.32 3.78 -7.73
C PHE A 128 -13.64 3.04 -7.46
N LYS A 129 -13.91 1.96 -8.23
CA LYS A 129 -15.09 1.12 -8.01
C LYS A 129 -15.04 0.47 -6.63
N ALA A 130 -13.91 -0.14 -6.27
CA ALA A 130 -13.73 -0.81 -4.98
C ALA A 130 -13.85 0.15 -3.79
N LYS A 131 -13.40 1.40 -3.94
CA LYS A 131 -13.60 2.47 -2.95
C LYS A 131 -15.09 2.82 -2.82
N LYS A 132 -15.80 2.91 -3.93
CA LYS A 132 -17.23 3.23 -3.95
C LYS A 132 -18.09 2.11 -3.35
N ASP A 133 -17.75 0.85 -3.58
CA ASP A 133 -18.51 -0.31 -3.08
C ASP A 133 -18.06 -0.80 -1.68
N GLY A 134 -17.08 -0.11 -1.07
CA GLY A 134 -16.66 -0.33 0.31
C GLY A 134 -15.64 -1.46 0.52
N ARG A 135 -15.21 -2.16 -0.54
CA ARG A 135 -14.12 -3.16 -0.44
C ARG A 135 -12.76 -2.54 -0.16
N VAL A 136 -12.63 -1.24 -0.37
CA VAL A 136 -11.40 -0.46 -0.14
C VAL A 136 -11.79 0.88 0.47
N LYS A 137 -11.15 1.28 1.58
CA LYS A 137 -11.42 2.59 2.21
C LYS A 137 -10.59 3.71 1.57
N HIS A 138 -9.31 3.45 1.33
CA HIS A 138 -8.36 4.40 0.74
C HIS A 138 -7.69 3.80 -0.48
N ILE A 139 -7.34 4.67 -1.44
CA ILE A 139 -6.58 4.28 -2.63
C ILE A 139 -5.24 4.99 -2.67
N GLY A 140 -4.24 4.32 -3.23
CA GLY A 140 -2.90 4.87 -3.35
C GLY A 140 -2.09 4.20 -4.45
N PHE A 141 -0.82 4.49 -4.46
CA PHE A 141 0.12 3.83 -5.36
C PHE A 141 1.52 3.76 -4.74
N SER A 142 2.32 2.77 -5.15
CA SER A 142 3.75 2.72 -4.86
C SER A 142 4.55 3.08 -6.10
N CYS A 143 5.56 3.93 -5.94
CA CYS A 143 6.32 4.47 -7.05
C CYS A 143 7.78 4.70 -6.66
N HIS A 144 8.70 4.51 -7.63
CA HIS A 144 10.13 4.79 -7.49
C HIS A 144 10.62 5.84 -8.52
N SER A 145 9.71 6.44 -9.27
CA SER A 145 9.99 7.43 -10.31
C SER A 145 9.33 8.75 -9.94
N VAL A 146 10.10 9.80 -9.77
CA VAL A 146 9.61 11.17 -9.54
C VAL A 146 8.65 11.60 -10.65
N LYS A 147 9.02 11.33 -11.92
CA LYS A 147 8.20 11.68 -13.09
C LYS A 147 6.83 10.99 -13.03
N VAL A 148 6.80 9.68 -12.79
CA VAL A 148 5.54 8.92 -12.75
C VAL A 148 4.71 9.28 -11.53
N ALA A 149 5.35 9.54 -10.38
CA ALA A 149 4.65 10.03 -9.20
C ALA A 149 3.93 11.35 -9.47
N ASN A 150 4.61 12.30 -10.11
CA ASN A 150 4.00 13.57 -10.49
C ASN A 150 2.85 13.38 -11.49
N LEU A 151 3.00 12.55 -12.52
CA LEU A 151 1.93 12.25 -13.47
C LEU A 151 0.67 11.72 -12.79
N LEU A 152 0.82 10.78 -11.83
CA LEU A 152 -0.31 10.23 -11.10
C LEU A 152 -0.97 11.28 -10.19
N LEU A 153 -0.17 12.04 -9.44
CA LEU A 153 -0.66 13.07 -8.51
C LEU A 153 -1.30 14.27 -9.22
N ASP A 154 -0.89 14.58 -10.47
CA ASP A 154 -1.47 15.69 -11.24
C ASP A 154 -2.81 15.32 -11.89
N ASN A 155 -3.07 14.05 -12.11
CA ASN A 155 -4.24 13.60 -12.88
C ASN A 155 -5.31 12.88 -12.05
N PHE A 156 -4.98 12.41 -10.83
CA PHE A 156 -5.90 11.63 -10.02
C PHE A 156 -5.78 11.97 -8.53
N GLU A 157 -6.90 11.87 -7.82
CA GLU A 157 -6.94 11.99 -6.37
C GLU A 157 -6.58 10.66 -5.72
N PHE A 158 -5.49 10.66 -4.91
CA PHE A 158 -5.06 9.54 -4.10
C PHE A 158 -5.00 9.93 -2.62
N ASP A 159 -5.27 8.97 -1.74
CA ASP A 159 -5.15 9.17 -0.30
C ASP A 159 -3.69 9.06 0.16
N SER A 160 -2.86 8.29 -0.58
CA SER A 160 -1.44 8.12 -0.23
C SER A 160 -0.55 7.69 -1.39
N ILE A 161 0.75 7.93 -1.20
CA ILE A 161 1.84 7.37 -2.00
C ILE A 161 2.80 6.60 -1.09
N LEU A 162 3.20 5.40 -1.50
CA LEU A 162 4.31 4.64 -0.91
C LEU A 162 5.58 4.93 -1.74
N PHE A 163 6.51 5.71 -1.18
CA PHE A 163 7.63 6.30 -1.93
C PHE A 163 8.96 6.14 -1.18
N PRO A 164 10.10 5.97 -1.89
CA PRO A 164 11.41 5.92 -1.24
C PRO A 164 11.75 7.25 -0.55
N VAL A 165 11.92 7.20 0.76
CA VAL A 165 12.32 8.37 1.56
C VAL A 165 13.43 7.96 2.51
N ASN A 166 14.65 8.41 2.27
CA ASN A 166 15.75 8.28 3.21
C ASN A 166 16.72 9.47 3.09
N TRP A 167 17.53 9.64 4.11
CA TRP A 167 18.45 10.77 4.22
C TRP A 167 19.47 10.84 3.05
N ALA A 168 19.93 9.68 2.56
CA ALA A 168 20.92 9.64 1.47
C ALA A 168 20.32 10.11 0.14
N LEU A 169 19.09 9.67 -0.18
CA LEU A 169 18.38 10.11 -1.39
C LEU A 169 18.07 11.60 -1.36
N ILE A 170 17.64 12.12 -0.20
CA ILE A 170 17.29 13.54 -0.04
C ILE A 170 18.55 14.40 -0.07
N LEU A 171 19.56 14.12 0.80
CA LEU A 171 20.71 15.00 0.98
C LEU A 171 21.70 14.95 -0.19
N LYS A 172 21.90 13.77 -0.82
CA LYS A 172 22.85 13.64 -1.93
C LYS A 172 22.25 13.97 -3.28
N ASN A 173 21.00 13.57 -3.51
CA ASN A 173 20.40 13.60 -4.85
C ASN A 173 19.17 14.49 -4.94
N ASN A 174 18.74 15.14 -3.85
CA ASN A 174 17.48 15.87 -3.78
C ASN A 174 16.28 15.07 -4.34
N PHE A 175 16.36 13.72 -4.23
CA PHE A 175 15.41 12.80 -4.85
C PHE A 175 14.05 12.86 -4.14
N GLY A 176 13.00 13.16 -4.91
CA GLY A 176 11.62 13.09 -4.46
C GLY A 176 11.15 14.22 -3.55
N THR A 177 11.98 15.23 -3.26
CA THR A 177 11.59 16.38 -2.41
C THR A 177 10.39 17.13 -2.99
N GLU A 178 10.31 17.28 -4.30
CA GLU A 178 9.18 17.89 -5.00
C GLU A 178 7.90 17.04 -4.89
N VAL A 179 8.02 15.69 -4.94
CA VAL A 179 6.89 14.78 -4.75
C VAL A 179 6.37 14.88 -3.32
N ILE A 180 7.25 14.88 -2.33
CA ILE A 180 6.88 15.03 -0.91
C ILE A 180 6.18 16.37 -0.68
N LYS A 181 6.72 17.46 -1.25
CA LYS A 181 6.10 18.78 -1.15
C LYS A 181 4.70 18.77 -1.78
N LYS A 182 4.56 18.25 -3.01
CA LYS A 182 3.27 18.14 -3.71
C LYS A 182 2.25 17.32 -2.89
N CYS A 183 2.68 16.21 -2.28
CA CYS A 183 1.82 15.41 -1.42
C CYS A 183 1.32 16.21 -0.21
N ASN A 184 2.21 16.95 0.45
CA ASN A 184 1.84 17.80 1.58
C ASN A 184 0.85 18.91 1.18
N ASP A 185 1.09 19.58 0.04
CA ASP A 185 0.23 20.65 -0.48
C ASP A 185 -1.18 20.13 -0.84
N ASN A 186 -1.29 18.86 -1.26
CA ASN A 186 -2.55 18.21 -1.67
C ASN A 186 -3.16 17.26 -0.62
N ASN A 187 -2.64 17.25 0.61
CA ASN A 187 -3.09 16.36 1.69
C ASN A 187 -2.99 14.84 1.35
N VAL A 188 -2.04 14.45 0.50
CA VAL A 188 -1.73 13.06 0.20
C VAL A 188 -0.71 12.54 1.22
N SER A 189 -1.03 11.43 1.89
CA SER A 189 -0.13 10.85 2.89
C SER A 189 1.08 10.18 2.24
N VAL A 190 2.28 10.48 2.73
CA VAL A 190 3.51 9.81 2.28
C VAL A 190 3.83 8.65 3.21
N LEU A 191 3.75 7.43 2.69
CA LEU A 191 4.24 6.22 3.35
C LEU A 191 5.69 6.00 2.90
N ALA A 192 6.61 6.12 3.85
CA ALA A 192 8.04 6.04 3.55
C ALA A 192 8.51 4.59 3.43
N LEU A 193 9.07 4.23 2.28
CA LEU A 193 9.74 2.94 2.10
C LEU A 193 11.26 3.15 1.99
N LYS A 194 12.03 2.09 2.31
CA LYS A 194 13.51 2.09 2.27
C LYS A 194 14.15 3.16 3.16
N CYS A 195 13.53 3.47 4.30
CA CYS A 195 14.02 4.52 5.20
C CYS A 195 15.42 4.24 5.76
N MET A 196 15.80 2.96 5.86
CA MET A 196 17.07 2.47 6.41
C MET A 196 18.02 1.92 5.34
N ALA A 197 17.73 2.10 4.04
CA ALA A 197 18.53 1.59 2.94
C ALA A 197 19.58 2.61 2.45
#